data_716a1c4b750b555be3330cf10467571d
#
_entry.id   716a1c4b750b555be3330cf10467571d
#
_cell.length_a   1.000
_cell.length_b   1.000
_cell.length_c   1.000
_cell.angle_alpha   90.00
_cell.angle_beta   90.00
_cell.angle_gamma   90.00
#
_symmetry.space_group_name_H-M   'P 1'
#
loop_
_entity.id
_entity.type
_entity.pdbx_description
1 polymer ?
#
loop_
_entity_poly.entity_id
_entity_poly.type
_entity_poly.pdbx_seq_one_letter_code
_entity_poly.pdbx_strand_id
1 'polypeptide(L)'
;MNVQVKKLKENAQLPTRGSAYAAGYDLYACLDEAITINAGETVKVGTGLSIAVPEGYFGAIFARSGLAAKEGLRPANCVGVADSDYRGEYIVALHNDSAVVRTVTPGERIAQLVIMPFLAVAFEESASLDETDRGAGGFGSTGK
;
A
#
# COMPACT_ATOMS: atom_id res chain seq x y z
N MET A 1 -6.10 -13.25 15.24
CA MET A 1 -5.76 -13.82 13.92
C MET A 1 -4.25 -13.68 13.70
N ASN A 2 -3.57 -14.73 13.25
CA ASN A 2 -2.14 -14.70 12.94
C ASN A 2 -1.94 -14.69 11.42
N VAL A 3 -1.04 -13.83 10.93
CA VAL A 3 -0.64 -13.75 9.53
C VAL A 3 0.78 -14.30 9.42
N GLN A 4 1.00 -15.27 8.54
CA GLN A 4 2.32 -15.84 8.33
C GLN A 4 3.17 -14.89 7.48
N VAL A 5 4.40 -14.66 7.92
CA VAL A 5 5.38 -13.82 7.20
C VAL A 5 6.68 -14.58 7.05
N LYS A 6 7.19 -14.64 5.83
CA LYS A 6 8.51 -15.20 5.51
C LYS A 6 9.48 -14.06 5.20
N LYS A 7 10.61 -14.03 5.88
CA LYS A 7 11.75 -13.21 5.48
C LYS A 7 12.44 -13.84 4.27
N LEU A 8 12.61 -13.04 3.23
CA LEU A 8 13.33 -13.40 2.00
C LEU A 8 14.79 -12.94 2.06
N LYS A 9 15.08 -11.97 2.95
CA LYS A 9 16.42 -11.45 3.26
C LYS A 9 16.62 -11.42 4.77
N GLU A 10 17.85 -11.62 5.22
CA GLU A 10 18.17 -11.68 6.65
C GLU A 10 17.90 -10.35 7.37
N ASN A 11 18.21 -9.22 6.71
CA ASN A 11 17.99 -7.87 7.21
C ASN A 11 16.54 -7.36 7.08
N ALA A 12 15.60 -8.17 6.55
CA ALA A 12 14.19 -7.80 6.49
C ALA A 12 13.59 -7.64 7.88
N GLN A 13 12.74 -6.62 8.06
CA GLN A 13 12.06 -6.33 9.32
C GLN A 13 10.58 -6.70 9.22
N LEU A 14 10.03 -7.37 10.24
CA LEU A 14 8.60 -7.67 10.30
C LEU A 14 7.79 -6.38 10.43
N PRO A 15 6.57 -6.32 9.86
CA PRO A 15 5.71 -5.18 10.00
C PRO A 15 5.37 -4.89 11.46
N THR A 16 5.40 -3.62 11.87
CA THR A 16 5.10 -3.21 13.26
C THR A 16 4.03 -2.14 13.31
N ARG A 17 3.26 -2.12 14.40
CA ARG A 17 2.28 -1.06 14.67
C ARG A 17 2.91 0.06 15.49
N GLY A 18 2.59 1.30 15.17
CA GLY A 18 3.02 2.47 15.94
C GLY A 18 2.34 2.60 17.31
N SER A 19 1.15 2.00 17.49
CA SER A 19 0.41 1.95 18.74
C SER A 19 -0.44 0.68 18.83
N ALA A 20 -0.96 0.37 20.01
CA ALA A 20 -1.82 -0.80 20.24
C ALA A 20 -3.11 -0.79 19.37
N TYR A 21 -3.60 0.39 19.01
CA TYR A 21 -4.84 0.57 18.25
C TYR A 21 -4.60 0.99 16.79
N ALA A 22 -3.34 1.07 16.34
CA ALA A 22 -3.05 1.37 14.95
C ALA A 22 -3.59 0.27 14.03
N ALA A 23 -4.33 0.64 12.99
CA ALA A 23 -4.80 -0.28 11.96
C ALA A 23 -3.66 -0.66 10.99
N GLY A 24 -2.74 0.28 10.74
CA GLY A 24 -1.60 0.12 9.83
C GLY A 24 -0.39 -0.49 10.51
N TYR A 25 0.29 -1.36 9.78
CA TYR A 25 1.57 -1.93 10.13
C TYR A 25 2.64 -1.31 9.24
N ASP A 26 3.63 -0.65 9.81
CA ASP A 26 4.74 -0.06 9.06
C ASP A 26 5.51 -1.13 8.27
N LEU A 27 5.78 -0.85 6.99
CA LEU A 27 6.65 -1.62 6.11
C LEU A 27 8.00 -0.89 5.97
N TYR A 28 9.08 -1.65 6.05
CA TYR A 28 10.45 -1.15 6.11
C TYR A 28 11.19 -1.40 4.81
N ALA A 29 12.00 -0.45 4.36
CA ALA A 29 12.91 -0.61 3.24
C ALA A 29 13.99 -1.65 3.57
N CYS A 30 14.03 -2.75 2.84
CA CYS A 30 15.05 -3.79 2.95
C CYS A 30 16.12 -3.53 1.90
N LEU A 31 17.00 -2.60 2.20
CA LEU A 31 18.09 -2.13 1.35
C LEU A 31 19.44 -2.44 2.00
N ASP A 32 20.48 -2.59 1.17
CA ASP A 32 21.87 -2.72 1.64
C ASP A 32 22.54 -1.35 1.79
N GLU A 33 22.14 -0.38 0.95
CA GLU A 33 22.59 1.01 0.98
C GLU A 33 21.44 1.98 0.70
N ALA A 34 21.64 3.25 1.01
CA ALA A 34 20.66 4.28 0.72
C ALA A 34 20.47 4.46 -0.79
N ILE A 35 19.23 4.69 -1.21
CA ILE A 35 18.88 4.99 -2.60
C ILE A 35 18.32 6.40 -2.72
N THR A 36 18.47 6.99 -3.89
CA THR A 36 17.89 8.30 -4.23
C THR A 36 16.71 8.12 -5.19
N ILE A 37 15.71 8.98 -5.05
CA ILE A 37 14.54 9.06 -5.93
C ILE A 37 14.45 10.50 -6.42
N ASN A 38 14.71 10.73 -7.70
CA ASN A 38 14.64 12.06 -8.29
C ASN A 38 13.20 12.59 -8.31
N ALA A 39 13.04 13.90 -8.49
CA ALA A 39 11.73 14.53 -8.67
C ALA A 39 10.97 13.86 -9.83
N GLY A 40 9.73 13.44 -9.59
CA GLY A 40 8.89 12.75 -10.57
C GLY A 40 9.28 11.29 -10.87
N GLU A 41 10.31 10.75 -10.21
CA GLU A 41 10.74 9.37 -10.39
C GLU A 41 9.96 8.38 -9.53
N THR A 42 9.85 7.15 -10.01
CA THR A 42 9.32 6.01 -9.26
C THR A 42 10.38 4.92 -9.15
N VAL A 43 10.69 4.50 -7.93
CA VAL A 43 11.65 3.43 -7.65
C VAL A 43 10.96 2.31 -6.86
N LYS A 44 11.22 1.06 -7.24
CA LYS A 44 10.73 -0.12 -6.53
C LYS A 44 11.63 -0.41 -5.33
N VAL A 45 11.06 -0.35 -4.12
CA VAL A 45 11.75 -0.63 -2.86
C VAL A 45 11.20 -1.92 -2.26
N GLY A 46 12.04 -2.93 -2.16
CA GLY A 46 11.68 -4.20 -1.55
C GLY A 46 11.60 -4.11 -0.03
N THR A 47 10.72 -4.90 0.56
CA THR A 47 10.63 -5.07 2.02
C THR A 47 11.38 -6.31 2.51
N GLY A 48 11.81 -7.18 1.60
CA GLY A 48 12.40 -8.47 1.93
C GLY A 48 11.41 -9.46 2.56
N LEU A 49 10.11 -9.20 2.43
CA LEU A 49 9.04 -10.00 3.06
C LEU A 49 8.09 -10.59 2.02
N SER A 50 7.69 -11.85 2.25
CA SER A 50 6.51 -12.47 1.66
C SER A 50 5.48 -12.68 2.76
N ILE A 51 4.25 -12.23 2.56
CA ILE A 51 3.19 -12.20 3.58
C ILE A 51 1.98 -12.99 3.06
N ALA A 52 1.56 -14.01 3.81
CA ALA A 52 0.40 -14.82 3.46
C ALA A 52 -0.85 -14.26 4.13
N VAL A 53 -1.55 -13.37 3.43
CA VAL A 53 -2.83 -12.82 3.89
C VAL A 53 -3.88 -13.95 3.88
N PRO A 54 -4.73 -14.07 4.93
CA PRO A 54 -5.78 -15.07 4.98
C PRO A 54 -6.81 -14.91 3.85
N GLU A 55 -7.42 -16.02 3.44
CA GLU A 55 -8.54 -16.04 2.49
C GLU A 55 -9.69 -15.14 2.98
N GLY A 56 -10.35 -14.42 2.06
CA GLY A 56 -11.37 -13.42 2.36
C GLY A 56 -10.83 -12.05 2.76
N TYR A 57 -9.50 -11.90 2.79
CA TYR A 57 -8.82 -10.65 3.09
C TYR A 57 -7.78 -10.34 2.02
N PHE A 58 -7.40 -9.07 1.93
CA PHE A 58 -6.27 -8.62 1.14
C PHE A 58 -5.38 -7.68 1.95
N GLY A 59 -4.13 -7.56 1.56
CA GLY A 59 -3.21 -6.58 2.11
C GLY A 59 -3.32 -5.26 1.33
N ALA A 60 -3.82 -4.21 1.96
CA ALA A 60 -3.86 -2.87 1.40
C ALA A 60 -2.60 -2.11 1.83
N ILE A 61 -1.77 -1.70 0.86
CA ILE A 61 -0.53 -0.97 1.11
C ILE A 61 -0.78 0.52 0.84
N PHE A 62 -0.76 1.31 1.90
CA PHE A 62 -1.03 2.75 1.88
C PHE A 62 0.25 3.57 2.09
N ALA A 63 0.18 4.82 1.68
CA ALA A 63 1.18 5.81 2.07
C ALA A 63 1.20 6.02 3.59
N ARG A 64 2.37 6.37 4.12
CA ARG A 64 2.48 6.95 5.47
C ARG A 64 2.23 8.44 5.37
N SER A 65 1.33 8.97 6.20
CA SER A 65 0.89 10.36 6.14
C SER A 65 2.05 11.37 6.22
N GLY A 66 2.99 11.14 7.13
CA GLY A 66 4.15 12.02 7.29
C GLY A 66 5.07 12.02 6.06
N LEU A 67 5.35 10.86 5.50
CA LEU A 67 6.20 10.72 4.32
C LEU A 67 5.56 11.34 3.08
N ALA A 68 4.27 11.08 2.86
CA ALA A 68 3.54 11.63 1.73
C ALA A 68 3.35 13.16 1.83
N ALA A 69 2.87 13.65 3.00
CA ALA A 69 2.52 15.07 3.16
C ALA A 69 3.75 16.00 3.30
N LYS A 70 4.83 15.55 3.94
CA LYS A 70 6.00 16.39 4.19
C LYS A 70 7.09 16.22 3.13
N GLU A 71 7.24 15.01 2.60
CA GLU A 71 8.35 14.68 1.71
C GLU A 71 7.90 14.40 0.28
N GLY A 72 6.60 14.23 0.04
CA GLY A 72 6.05 13.92 -1.27
C GLY A 72 6.34 12.48 -1.71
N LEU A 73 6.75 11.58 -0.81
CA LEU A 73 6.99 10.17 -1.12
C LEU A 73 5.75 9.33 -0.79
N ARG A 74 5.24 8.62 -1.78
CA ARG A 74 4.06 7.75 -1.66
C ARG A 74 4.14 6.55 -2.59
N PRO A 75 3.35 5.48 -2.36
CA PRO A 75 3.16 4.45 -3.37
C PRO A 75 2.60 5.04 -4.68
N ALA A 76 3.21 4.69 -5.80
CA ALA A 76 2.82 5.19 -7.13
C ALA A 76 1.41 4.77 -7.53
N ASN A 77 0.97 3.58 -7.11
CA ASN A 77 -0.38 3.05 -7.34
C ASN A 77 -1.43 3.55 -6.33
N CYS A 78 -1.11 4.54 -5.49
CA CYS A 78 -1.91 5.09 -4.40
C CYS A 78 -2.25 4.07 -3.31
N VAL A 79 -2.81 2.91 -3.67
CA VAL A 79 -3.03 1.75 -2.79
C VAL A 79 -2.52 0.51 -3.50
N GLY A 80 -1.56 -0.18 -2.89
CA GLY A 80 -1.15 -1.50 -3.34
C GLY A 80 -2.16 -2.55 -2.89
N VAL A 81 -2.54 -3.47 -3.78
CA VAL A 81 -3.41 -4.60 -3.47
C VAL A 81 -2.57 -5.87 -3.49
N ALA A 82 -2.48 -6.54 -2.35
CA ALA A 82 -1.81 -7.82 -2.21
C ALA A 82 -2.85 -8.90 -1.91
N ASP A 83 -3.12 -9.74 -2.91
CA ASP A 83 -4.12 -10.80 -2.83
C ASP A 83 -3.73 -11.89 -1.83
N SER A 84 -4.71 -12.64 -1.35
CA SER A 84 -4.49 -13.71 -0.37
C SER A 84 -3.63 -14.87 -0.89
N ASP A 85 -3.59 -15.09 -2.20
CA ASP A 85 -2.77 -16.10 -2.88
C ASP A 85 -1.40 -15.59 -3.34
N TYR A 86 -1.11 -14.28 -3.17
CA TYR A 86 0.20 -13.71 -3.51
C TYR A 86 1.28 -14.21 -2.54
N ARG A 87 2.38 -14.75 -3.08
CA ARG A 87 3.53 -15.26 -2.31
C ARG A 87 4.85 -14.59 -2.69
N GLY A 88 4.81 -13.59 -3.56
CA GLY A 88 5.98 -12.82 -3.93
C GLY A 88 6.43 -11.86 -2.83
N GLU A 89 7.54 -11.18 -3.07
CA GLU A 89 8.02 -10.12 -2.19
C GLU A 89 7.06 -8.93 -2.21
N TYR A 90 6.76 -8.37 -1.04
CA TYR A 90 6.08 -7.08 -0.93
C TYR A 90 7.04 -5.98 -1.31
N ILE A 91 6.81 -5.39 -2.47
CA ILE A 91 7.61 -4.30 -3.04
C ILE A 91 6.74 -3.05 -3.10
N VAL A 92 7.26 -1.94 -2.60
CA VAL A 92 6.62 -0.63 -2.67
C VAL A 92 7.24 0.16 -3.81
N ALA A 93 6.46 0.49 -4.84
CA ALA A 93 6.87 1.42 -5.87
C ALA A 93 6.71 2.85 -5.33
N LEU A 94 7.77 3.42 -4.77
CA LEU A 94 7.77 4.78 -4.23
C LEU A 94 7.90 5.81 -5.35
N HIS A 95 6.97 6.73 -5.40
CA HIS A 95 6.97 7.89 -6.29
C HIS A 95 7.31 9.16 -5.53
N ASN A 96 8.16 9.99 -6.09
CA ASN A 96 8.52 11.29 -5.55
C ASN A 96 7.74 12.41 -6.25
N ASP A 97 6.66 12.88 -5.61
CA ASP A 97 5.83 14.00 -6.07
C ASP A 97 6.48 15.38 -5.79
N SER A 98 7.60 15.42 -5.03
CA SER A 98 8.25 16.68 -4.70
C SER A 98 9.17 17.18 -5.83
N ALA A 99 9.56 18.44 -5.75
CA ALA A 99 10.48 19.05 -6.71
C ALA A 99 11.97 18.80 -6.39
N VAL A 100 12.27 18.06 -5.30
CA VAL A 100 13.64 17.80 -4.85
C VAL A 100 13.94 16.32 -4.80
N VAL A 101 15.21 15.97 -4.91
CA VAL A 101 15.67 14.57 -4.73
C VAL A 101 15.37 14.13 -3.31
N ARG A 102 14.86 12.90 -3.16
CA ARG A 102 14.64 12.24 -1.87
C ARG A 102 15.58 11.06 -1.71
N THR A 103 15.91 10.75 -0.47
CA THR A 103 16.74 9.61 -0.13
C THR A 103 15.95 8.67 0.76
N VAL A 104 16.02 7.38 0.49
CA VAL A 104 15.47 6.31 1.34
C VAL A 104 16.63 5.50 1.88
N THR A 105 16.69 5.39 3.19
CA THR A 105 17.76 4.66 3.89
C THR A 105 17.33 3.23 4.27
N PRO A 106 18.27 2.29 4.45
CA PRO A 106 17.96 0.95 4.95
C PRO A 106 17.19 1.00 6.27
N GLY A 107 16.10 0.22 6.37
CA GLY A 107 15.26 0.16 7.57
C GLY A 107 14.31 1.34 7.73
N GLU A 108 14.22 2.26 6.79
CA GLU A 108 13.25 3.34 6.81
C GLU A 108 11.83 2.83 6.57
N ARG A 109 10.85 3.41 7.28
CA ARG A 109 9.44 3.09 7.12
C ARG A 109 8.88 3.79 5.89
N ILE A 110 8.60 3.01 4.83
CA ILE A 110 8.25 3.52 3.49
C ILE A 110 6.76 3.48 3.15
N ALA A 111 6.00 2.64 3.82
CA ALA A 111 4.56 2.46 3.60
C ALA A 111 3.93 1.87 4.86
N GLN A 112 2.61 1.65 4.84
CA GLN A 112 1.90 0.90 5.87
C GLN A 112 0.95 -0.09 5.24
N LEU A 113 0.88 -1.28 5.85
CA LEU A 113 0.01 -2.39 5.46
C LEU A 113 -1.21 -2.45 6.38
N VAL A 114 -2.40 -2.53 5.81
CA VAL A 114 -3.65 -2.81 6.51
C VAL A 114 -4.24 -4.11 5.95
N ILE A 115 -4.61 -5.07 6.79
CA ILE A 115 -5.31 -6.27 6.36
C ILE A 115 -6.81 -5.96 6.37
N MET A 116 -7.46 -6.05 5.20
CA MET A 116 -8.85 -5.68 5.00
C MET A 116 -9.67 -6.83 4.42
N PRO A 117 -10.91 -7.04 4.88
CA PRO A 117 -11.82 -8.01 4.25
C PRO A 117 -12.31 -7.47 2.90
N PHE A 118 -12.68 -8.38 2.00
CA PHE A 118 -13.34 -8.04 0.75
C PHE A 118 -14.48 -9.03 0.46
N LEU A 119 -15.42 -8.62 -0.40
CA LEU A 119 -16.45 -9.48 -0.93
C LEU A 119 -16.04 -10.01 -2.30
N ALA A 120 -15.94 -11.33 -2.42
CA ALA A 120 -15.85 -11.98 -3.72
C ALA A 120 -17.23 -11.95 -4.38
N VAL A 121 -17.36 -11.26 -5.50
CA VAL A 121 -18.63 -11.12 -6.23
C VAL A 121 -18.49 -11.66 -7.65
N ALA A 122 -19.59 -12.12 -8.22
CA ALA A 122 -19.71 -12.38 -9.64
C ALA A 122 -20.38 -11.16 -10.29
N PHE A 123 -19.85 -10.70 -11.41
CA PHE A 123 -20.48 -9.65 -12.21
C PHE A 123 -21.40 -10.29 -13.24
N GLU A 124 -22.65 -9.84 -13.27
CA GLU A 124 -23.66 -10.25 -14.24
C GLU A 124 -24.03 -9.05 -15.10
N GLU A 125 -23.95 -9.22 -16.42
CA GLU A 125 -24.37 -8.18 -17.36
C GLU A 125 -25.88 -8.00 -17.31
N SER A 126 -26.35 -6.76 -17.15
CA SER A 126 -27.76 -6.39 -17.15
C SER A 126 -28.03 -5.30 -18.18
N ALA A 127 -29.14 -5.36 -18.86
CA ALA A 127 -29.59 -4.35 -19.83
C ALA A 127 -29.96 -3.01 -19.12
N SER A 128 -30.29 -3.04 -17.84
CA SER A 128 -30.64 -1.86 -17.03
C SER A 128 -30.30 -2.09 -15.57
N LEU A 129 -30.08 -1.04 -14.84
CA LEU A 129 -29.94 -1.02 -13.39
C LEU A 129 -31.16 -0.32 -12.76
N ASP A 130 -31.38 -0.57 -11.49
CA ASP A 130 -32.42 0.07 -10.72
C ASP A 130 -32.26 1.60 -10.72
N GLU A 131 -33.38 2.33 -10.77
CA GLU A 131 -33.40 3.77 -10.64
C GLU A 131 -33.15 4.18 -9.19
N THR A 132 -32.37 5.27 -8.98
CA THR A 132 -32.12 5.85 -7.66
C THR A 132 -32.28 7.36 -7.75
N ASP A 133 -32.56 8.02 -6.61
CA ASP A 133 -32.68 9.49 -6.54
C ASP A 133 -31.40 10.20 -7.02
N ARG A 134 -30.24 9.59 -6.85
CA ARG A 134 -28.96 10.11 -7.34
C ARG A 134 -28.76 9.89 -8.84
N GLY A 135 -29.28 8.80 -9.40
CA GLY A 135 -29.08 8.43 -10.80
C GLY A 135 -27.61 8.42 -11.20
N ALA A 136 -27.28 9.04 -12.32
CA ALA A 136 -25.92 9.17 -12.86
C ALA A 136 -25.12 10.35 -12.26
N GLY A 137 -25.62 11.03 -11.27
CA GLY A 137 -24.98 12.20 -10.65
C GLY A 137 -23.64 11.84 -9.96
N GLY A 138 -22.55 12.52 -10.37
CA GLY A 138 -21.20 12.35 -9.83
C GLY A 138 -20.43 13.68 -9.90
N PHE A 139 -19.14 13.67 -9.53
CA PHE A 139 -18.22 14.80 -9.65
C PHE A 139 -18.73 16.11 -9.03
N GLY A 140 -19.36 16.03 -7.87
CA GLY A 140 -19.88 17.21 -7.15
C GLY A 140 -21.32 17.56 -7.50
N SER A 141 -22.10 16.68 -8.15
CA SER A 141 -23.53 16.91 -8.46
C SER A 141 -24.40 17.13 -7.22
N THR A 142 -23.92 16.76 -6.02
CA THR A 142 -24.62 16.98 -4.73
C THR A 142 -24.28 18.32 -4.05
N GLY A 143 -23.52 19.20 -4.72
CA GLY A 143 -23.08 20.49 -4.21
C GLY A 143 -21.73 20.46 -3.48
N LYS A 144 -21.26 21.64 -3.06
CA LYS A 144 -20.07 21.84 -2.21
C LYS A 144 -20.51 21.97 -0.77
#